data_350a4c8a61d6067071e654fdb674be1a
#
_entry.id   350a4c8a61d6067071e654fdb674be1a
#
_cell.length_a   1.000
_cell.length_b   1.000
_cell.length_c   1.000
_cell.angle_alpha   90.00
_cell.angle_beta   90.00
_cell.angle_gamma   90.00
#
_symmetry.space_group_name_H-M   'P 1'
#
loop_
_entity.id
_entity.type
_entity.pdbx_description
1 polymer ?
#
loop_
_entity_poly.entity_id
_entity_poly.type
_entity_poly.pdbx_seq_one_letter_code
_entity_poly.pdbx_strand_id
1 'polypeptide(L)' 'MIDKSLEVEASLQLVNKKLHFEGLVEGNEAVSIDYIPPFGDNLGYTSLELLLLSLSSCVGSAVLIFLRKMQK' A
#
# COMPACT_ATOMS: atom_id res chain seq x y z
N MET A 1 5.16 13.80 12.87
CA MET A 1 4.72 12.50 12.35
C MET A 1 3.27 12.24 12.74
N ILE A 2 2.46 11.81 11.80
CA ILE A 2 1.06 11.50 12.07
C ILE A 2 0.96 10.17 12.79
N ASP A 3 0.21 10.13 13.88
CA ASP A 3 -0.03 8.89 14.61
C ASP A 3 -1.15 8.11 13.91
N LYS A 4 -0.76 7.17 13.09
CA LYS A 4 -1.70 6.38 12.28
C LYS A 4 -2.41 5.29 13.05
N SER A 5 -2.07 5.09 14.33
CA SER A 5 -2.76 4.09 15.14
C SER A 5 -4.11 4.54 15.61
N LEU A 6 -4.36 5.84 15.63
CA LEU A 6 -5.61 6.41 16.10
C LEU A 6 -6.64 6.56 14.99
N GLU A 7 -6.18 6.87 13.78
CA GLU A 7 -7.07 7.12 12.67
C GLU A 7 -6.35 6.85 11.36
N VAL A 8 -6.97 6.08 10.49
CA VAL A 8 -6.43 5.81 9.16
C VAL A 8 -7.50 6.15 8.13
N GLU A 9 -7.17 7.07 7.24
CA GLU A 9 -8.02 7.43 6.12
C GLU A 9 -7.29 7.16 4.81
N ALA A 10 -7.98 6.51 3.91
CA ALA A 10 -7.47 6.24 2.58
C ALA A 10 -8.54 6.52 1.55
N SER A 11 -8.15 7.01 0.39
CA SER A 11 -9.08 7.22 -0.71
C SER A 11 -8.48 6.68 -1.99
N LEU A 12 -9.35 6.39 -2.95
CA LEU A 12 -8.98 5.84 -4.23
C LEU A 12 -9.57 6.71 -5.32
N GLN A 13 -8.75 7.06 -6.30
CA GLN A 13 -9.17 7.94 -7.38
C GLN A 13 -8.80 7.32 -8.71
N LEU A 14 -9.79 7.19 -9.60
CA LEU A 14 -9.55 6.70 -10.95
C LEU A 14 -8.96 7.84 -11.79
N VAL A 15 -7.81 7.62 -12.41
CA VAL A 15 -7.11 8.68 -13.14
C VAL A 15 -7.10 8.50 -14.65
N ASN A 16 -7.70 7.44 -15.17
CA ASN A 16 -7.86 7.27 -16.61
C ASN A 16 -9.16 6.51 -16.90
N LYS A 17 -9.36 6.17 -18.19
CA LYS A 17 -10.57 5.46 -18.61
C LYS A 17 -10.46 3.95 -18.46
N LYS A 18 -9.31 3.47 -18.00
CA LYS A 18 -9.06 2.04 -17.80
C LYS A 18 -9.08 1.73 -16.31
N LEU A 19 -8.02 1.13 -15.79
CA LEU A 19 -7.97 0.67 -14.41
C LEU A 19 -6.83 1.31 -13.61
N HIS A 20 -6.36 2.47 -14.05
CA HIS A 20 -5.31 3.17 -13.33
C HIS A 20 -5.90 4.00 -12.21
N PHE A 21 -5.63 3.61 -10.99
CA PHE A 21 -6.07 4.30 -9.80
C PHE A 21 -4.89 4.95 -9.09
N GLU A 22 -5.18 5.97 -8.31
CA GLU A 22 -4.22 6.57 -7.40
C GLU A 22 -4.73 6.36 -5.98
N GLY A 23 -3.96 5.68 -5.17
CA GLY A 23 -4.29 5.48 -3.77
C GLY A 23 -3.69 6.59 -2.93
N LEU A 24 -4.48 7.19 -2.07
CA LEU A 24 -4.09 8.34 -1.28
C LEU A 24 -4.27 8.05 0.20
N VAL A 25 -3.22 8.26 0.95
CA VAL A 25 -3.26 8.17 2.41
C VAL A 25 -2.59 9.43 2.94
N GLU A 26 -3.26 10.12 3.85
CA GLU A 26 -2.75 11.37 4.40
C GLU A 26 -1.35 11.18 4.99
N GLY A 27 -0.46 12.07 4.64
CA GLY A 27 0.92 12.05 5.12
C GLY A 27 1.87 11.21 4.27
N ASN A 28 1.38 10.61 3.20
CA ASN A 28 2.20 9.79 2.31
C ASN A 28 2.03 10.21 0.86
N GLU A 29 2.98 9.79 0.04
CA GLU A 29 2.87 10.00 -1.40
C GLU A 29 1.79 9.09 -1.98
N ALA A 30 1.19 9.54 -3.08
CA ALA A 30 0.20 8.75 -3.80
C ALA A 30 0.83 7.48 -4.37
N VAL A 31 0.07 6.40 -4.38
CA VAL A 31 0.51 5.12 -4.92
C VAL A 31 -0.26 4.84 -6.20
N SER A 32 0.46 4.61 -7.29
CA SER A 32 -0.16 4.25 -8.56
C SER A 32 -0.53 2.77 -8.56
N ILE A 33 -1.79 2.49 -8.87
CA ILE A 33 -2.33 1.15 -8.93
C ILE A 33 -2.90 0.96 -10.33
N ASP A 34 -2.42 -0.04 -11.04
CA ASP A 34 -2.90 -0.31 -12.38
C ASP A 34 -2.97 -1.81 -12.60
N TYR A 35 -3.28 -2.21 -13.80
CA TYR A 35 -3.33 -3.61 -14.15
C TYR A 35 -2.52 -3.83 -15.43
N ILE A 36 -2.26 -5.10 -15.74
CA ILE A 36 -1.50 -5.45 -16.94
C ILE A 36 -2.39 -5.26 -18.18
N PRO A 37 -1.78 -5.02 -19.34
CA PRO A 37 -2.55 -4.96 -20.60
C PRO A 37 -3.26 -6.30 -20.87
N PRO A 38 -4.43 -6.31 -21.53
CA PRO A 38 -5.07 -5.16 -22.15
C PRO A 38 -5.98 -4.34 -21.23
N PHE A 39 -6.18 -4.78 -19.98
CA PHE A 39 -7.09 -4.12 -19.06
C PHE A 39 -6.53 -2.81 -18.51
N GLY A 40 -5.24 -2.77 -18.29
CA GLY A 40 -4.53 -1.59 -17.83
C GLY A 40 -3.34 -1.27 -18.73
N ASP A 41 -2.51 -0.33 -18.28
CA ASP A 41 -1.34 0.14 -19.01
C ASP A 41 -0.04 -0.12 -18.27
N ASN A 42 -0.08 -0.92 -17.20
CA ASN A 42 1.09 -1.26 -16.39
C ASN A 42 1.83 -0.02 -15.86
N LEU A 43 1.06 0.95 -15.38
CA LEU A 43 1.59 2.21 -14.87
C LEU A 43 1.80 2.23 -13.35
N GLY A 44 1.61 1.12 -12.70
CA GLY A 44 1.79 1.01 -11.26
C GLY A 44 1.73 -0.43 -10.80
N TYR A 45 1.63 -0.61 -9.50
CA TYR A 45 1.47 -1.94 -8.92
C TYR A 45 0.06 -2.48 -9.17
N THR A 46 -0.07 -3.78 -9.34
CA THR A 46 -1.40 -4.39 -9.32
C THR A 46 -1.87 -4.49 -7.86
N SER A 47 -3.18 -4.61 -7.70
CA SER A 47 -3.77 -4.75 -6.36
C SER A 47 -3.23 -5.98 -5.64
N LEU A 48 -3.03 -7.08 -6.37
CA LEU A 48 -2.49 -8.30 -5.77
C LEU A 48 -1.06 -8.09 -5.27
N GLU A 49 -0.23 -7.39 -6.06
CA GLU A 49 1.13 -7.07 -5.62
C GLU A 49 1.12 -6.24 -4.34
N LEU A 50 0.25 -5.24 -4.26
CA LEU A 50 0.14 -4.41 -3.06
C LEU A 50 -0.34 -5.21 -1.86
N LEU A 51 -1.28 -6.13 -2.07
CA LEU A 51 -1.77 -7.01 -1.01
C LEU A 51 -0.63 -7.87 -0.47
N LEU A 52 0.16 -8.47 -1.36
CA LEU A 52 1.28 -9.30 -0.96
C LEU A 52 2.34 -8.49 -0.20
N LEU A 53 2.63 -7.28 -0.68
CA LEU A 53 3.58 -6.41 0.00
C LEU A 53 3.07 -6.01 1.39
N SER A 54 1.78 -5.71 1.51
CA SER A 54 1.20 -5.31 2.79
C SER A 54 1.23 -6.46 3.80
N LEU A 55 0.89 -7.66 3.37
CA LEU A 55 0.94 -8.83 4.23
C LEU A 55 2.37 -9.15 4.66
N SER A 56 3.31 -9.07 3.72
CA SER A 56 4.73 -9.33 4.01
C SER A 56 5.28 -8.33 5.03
N SER A 57 4.96 -7.05 4.85
CA SER A 57 5.46 -6.03 5.79
C SER A 57 4.79 -6.14 7.15
N CYS A 58 3.53 -6.56 7.19
CA CYS A 58 2.80 -6.77 8.42
C CYS A 58 3.46 -7.87 9.27
N VAL A 59 3.74 -9.00 8.63
CA VAL A 59 4.41 -10.12 9.29
C VAL A 59 5.84 -9.74 9.67
N GLY A 60 6.57 -9.10 8.75
CA GLY A 60 7.93 -8.65 9.01
C GLY A 60 8.01 -7.69 10.19
N SER A 61 7.08 -6.75 10.27
CA SER A 61 7.03 -5.80 11.37
C SER A 61 6.78 -6.50 12.70
N ALA A 62 5.85 -7.44 12.72
CA ALA A 62 5.55 -8.19 13.94
C ALA A 62 6.76 -8.98 14.42
N VAL A 63 7.45 -9.67 13.50
CA VAL A 63 8.65 -10.45 13.84
C VAL A 63 9.75 -9.54 14.36
N LEU A 64 10.00 -8.42 13.70
CA LEU A 64 11.05 -7.48 14.14
C LEU A 64 10.75 -6.88 15.50
N ILE A 65 9.51 -6.50 15.74
CA ILE A 65 9.12 -5.96 17.04
C ILE A 65 9.34 -7.01 18.13
N PHE A 66 8.94 -8.24 17.86
CA PHE A 66 9.12 -9.34 18.82
C PHE A 66 10.60 -9.58 19.12
N LEU A 67 11.43 -9.65 18.08
CA LEU A 67 12.87 -9.85 18.26
C LEU A 67 13.52 -8.73 19.05
N ARG A 68 13.13 -7.48 18.77
CA ARG A 68 13.67 -6.33 19.49
C ARG A 68 13.29 -6.35 20.98
N LYS A 69 12.11 -6.84 21.29
CA LYS A 69 11.70 -7.00 22.70
C LYS A 69 12.50 -8.06 23.42
N MET A 70 12.95 -9.08 22.70
CA MET A 70 13.76 -10.14 23.29
C MET A 70 15.21 -9.74 23.50
N GLN A 71 15.68 -8.69 22.84
CA GLN A 71 17.05 -8.24 22.89
C GLN A 71 17.27 -7.15 23.93
N LYS A 72 16.87 -7.26 25.05
CA LYS A 72 17.06 -6.21 26.04
C LYS A 72 18.52 -5.92 26.35
#